data_cb9123eb5b8a97ed424c0be230972918
#
_entry.id   cb9123eb5b8a97ed424c0be230972918
#
_cell.length_a   1.000
_cell.length_b   1.000
_cell.length_c   1.000
_cell.angle_alpha   90.00
_cell.angle_beta   90.00
_cell.angle_gamma   90.00
#
_symmetry.space_group_name_H-M   'P 1'
#
loop_
_entity.id
_entity.type
_entity.pdbx_description
1 polymer ?
#
loop_
_entity_poly.entity_id
_entity_poly.type
_entity_poly.pdbx_seq_one_letter_code
_entity_poly.pdbx_strand_id
1 'polypeptide(L)'
;KKLMEETTAPETRSEQAIAGYRDVLTTIHTRHEDIDLSPGVVRQFHRDLFTYTSSQGGDWKSAGNDIIEEHPDGTEVVRFETVAPHRTPEYMERLHERFEQAWTMGDVDKLLLIPAYVLDFLYVHPFRDGNGRMARLLTLLLLYKAGCSVGQYISLKKRVEDSRESYYD
;
A
#
# COMPACT_ATOMS: atom_id res chain seq x y z
N LYS A 1 18.33 -7.60 -10.20
CA LYS A 1 18.37 -8.82 -11.05
C LYS A 1 18.81 -10.05 -10.25
N LYS A 2 19.80 -9.90 -9.34
CA LYS A 2 20.36 -11.00 -8.53
C LYS A 2 19.39 -11.55 -7.46
N LEU A 3 18.52 -10.71 -6.88
CA LEU A 3 17.58 -11.08 -5.82
C LEU A 3 16.30 -11.80 -6.31
N MET A 4 16.11 -11.95 -7.61
CA MET A 4 14.97 -12.71 -8.17
C MET A 4 15.29 -14.20 -8.41
N GLU A 5 16.55 -14.61 -8.34
CA GLU A 5 16.98 -15.96 -8.72
C GLU A 5 17.69 -16.76 -7.62
N GLU A 6 18.05 -16.18 -6.48
CA GLU A 6 18.77 -16.90 -5.41
C GLU A 6 18.07 -16.81 -4.06
N THR A 7 17.87 -17.96 -3.44
CA THR A 7 17.35 -18.21 -2.08
C THR A 7 18.33 -17.81 -0.97
N THR A 8 19.10 -16.75 -1.14
CA THR A 8 19.98 -16.24 -0.09
C THR A 8 19.17 -15.37 0.87
N ALA A 9 19.36 -15.58 2.17
CA ALA A 9 18.71 -14.74 3.19
C ALA A 9 19.09 -13.26 2.98
N PRO A 10 18.14 -12.33 3.06
CA PRO A 10 18.43 -10.92 2.85
C PRO A 10 19.31 -10.39 3.99
N GLU A 11 20.48 -9.84 3.64
CA GLU A 11 21.49 -9.39 4.61
C GLU A 11 21.36 -7.90 4.90
N THR A 12 21.03 -7.09 3.89
CA THR A 12 20.88 -5.64 4.05
C THR A 12 19.45 -5.22 4.31
N ARG A 13 19.27 -4.06 4.95
CA ARG A 13 17.95 -3.47 5.21
C ARG A 13 17.12 -3.29 3.93
N SER A 14 17.76 -2.92 2.83
CA SER A 14 17.10 -2.78 1.52
C SER A 14 16.68 -4.13 0.96
N GLU A 15 17.52 -5.17 1.07
CA GLU A 15 17.19 -6.53 0.63
C GLU A 15 16.04 -7.12 1.44
N GLN A 16 16.02 -6.90 2.76
CA GLN A 16 14.95 -7.31 3.66
C GLN A 16 13.60 -6.69 3.27
N ALA A 17 13.61 -5.38 3.00
CA ALA A 17 12.40 -4.67 2.56
C ALA A 17 11.89 -5.15 1.18
N ILE A 18 12.81 -5.48 0.25
CA ILE A 18 12.47 -6.03 -1.06
C ILE A 18 11.93 -7.47 -0.92
N ALA A 19 12.52 -8.29 -0.05
CA ALA A 19 12.08 -9.66 0.17
C ALA A 19 10.64 -9.72 0.68
N GLY A 20 10.30 -8.97 1.74
CA GLY A 20 8.94 -8.89 2.26
C GLY A 20 7.93 -8.38 1.22
N TYR A 21 8.29 -7.34 0.47
CA TYR A 21 7.44 -6.84 -0.61
C TYR A 21 7.19 -7.90 -1.70
N ARG A 22 8.23 -8.62 -2.12
CA ARG A 22 8.15 -9.70 -3.11
C ARG A 22 7.23 -10.83 -2.64
N ASP A 23 7.29 -11.21 -1.37
CA ASP A 23 6.50 -12.33 -0.85
C ASP A 23 5.00 -11.97 -0.81
N VAL A 24 4.64 -10.75 -0.37
CA VAL A 24 3.26 -10.28 -0.47
C VAL A 24 2.80 -10.15 -1.92
N LEU A 25 3.66 -9.64 -2.80
CA LEU A 25 3.39 -9.55 -4.23
C LEU A 25 3.10 -10.94 -4.84
N THR A 26 3.91 -11.94 -4.49
CA THR A 26 3.72 -13.33 -4.93
C THR A 26 2.40 -13.90 -4.43
N THR A 27 2.05 -13.63 -3.17
CA THR A 27 0.77 -14.04 -2.58
C THR A 27 -0.40 -13.44 -3.35
N ILE A 28 -0.35 -12.15 -3.67
CA ILE A 28 -1.39 -11.47 -4.47
C ILE A 28 -1.48 -12.11 -5.86
N HIS A 29 -0.35 -12.31 -6.56
CA HIS A 29 -0.34 -12.91 -7.90
C HIS A 29 -0.94 -14.31 -7.93
N THR A 30 -0.73 -15.12 -6.90
CA THR A 30 -1.12 -16.53 -6.89
C THR A 30 -2.48 -16.78 -6.23
N ARG A 31 -2.97 -15.86 -5.39
CA ARG A 31 -4.14 -16.09 -4.53
C ARG A 31 -5.15 -14.95 -4.48
N HIS A 32 -5.06 -13.96 -5.37
CA HIS A 32 -5.95 -12.78 -5.34
C HIS A 32 -7.45 -13.15 -5.34
N GLU A 33 -7.85 -14.27 -5.92
CA GLU A 33 -9.24 -14.74 -5.93
C GLU A 33 -9.73 -15.11 -4.53
N ASP A 34 -8.85 -15.72 -3.71
CA ASP A 34 -9.15 -16.20 -2.35
C ASP A 34 -9.00 -15.11 -1.28
N ILE A 35 -8.50 -13.92 -1.65
CA ILE A 35 -8.22 -12.84 -0.71
C ILE A 35 -9.42 -11.91 -0.63
N ASP A 36 -10.15 -11.94 0.47
CA ASP A 36 -11.17 -10.93 0.77
C ASP A 36 -10.55 -9.73 1.47
N LEU A 37 -10.65 -8.57 0.84
CA LEU A 37 -10.09 -7.34 1.40
C LEU A 37 -10.80 -6.99 2.71
N SER A 38 -10.02 -6.78 3.75
CA SER A 38 -10.50 -6.39 5.07
C SER A 38 -9.40 -5.67 5.85
N PRO A 39 -9.71 -4.92 6.93
CA PRO A 39 -8.69 -4.36 7.81
C PRO A 39 -7.72 -5.41 8.35
N GLY A 40 -8.19 -6.62 8.60
CA GLY A 40 -7.38 -7.76 9.02
C GLY A 40 -6.37 -8.18 7.97
N VAL A 41 -6.78 -8.29 6.70
CA VAL A 41 -5.90 -8.61 5.57
C VAL A 41 -4.89 -7.49 5.32
N VAL A 42 -5.29 -6.23 5.41
CA VAL A 42 -4.37 -5.09 5.29
C VAL A 42 -3.27 -5.15 6.37
N ARG A 43 -3.64 -5.46 7.61
CA ARG A 43 -2.68 -5.64 8.71
C ARG A 43 -1.78 -6.87 8.50
N GLN A 44 -2.32 -7.95 7.95
CA GLN A 44 -1.55 -9.16 7.64
C GLN A 44 -0.51 -8.85 6.55
N PHE A 45 -0.90 -8.23 5.45
CA PHE A 45 0.04 -7.83 4.39
C PHE A 45 1.13 -6.90 4.91
N HIS A 46 0.78 -5.97 5.79
CA HIS A 46 1.76 -5.11 6.42
C HIS A 46 2.72 -5.89 7.34
N ARG A 47 2.25 -6.90 8.06
CA ARG A 47 3.10 -7.79 8.86
C ARG A 47 4.06 -8.56 7.97
N ASP A 48 3.55 -9.13 6.88
CA ASP A 48 4.34 -9.92 5.93
C ASP A 48 5.38 -9.06 5.21
N LEU A 49 5.04 -7.79 4.92
CA LEU A 49 5.96 -6.79 4.34
C LEU A 49 7.20 -6.56 5.21
N PHE A 50 7.08 -6.71 6.53
CA PHE A 50 8.15 -6.47 7.49
C PHE A 50 8.77 -7.76 8.07
N THR A 51 8.39 -8.94 7.55
CA THR A 51 8.84 -10.25 8.08
C THR A 51 10.35 -10.38 8.22
N TYR A 52 11.10 -9.83 7.27
CA TYR A 52 12.58 -9.93 7.23
C TYR A 52 13.28 -8.76 7.91
N THR A 53 12.55 -7.78 8.41
CA THR A 53 13.13 -6.58 9.02
C THR A 53 13.07 -6.67 10.54
N SER A 54 13.88 -5.85 11.22
CA SER A 54 13.80 -5.68 12.67
C SER A 54 12.58 -4.89 13.14
N SER A 55 11.83 -4.28 12.21
CA SER A 55 10.62 -3.51 12.51
C SER A 55 9.42 -4.44 12.59
N GLN A 56 8.57 -4.21 13.59
CA GLN A 56 7.32 -4.95 13.72
C GLN A 56 6.26 -4.37 12.79
N GLY A 57 5.66 -5.23 11.96
CA GLY A 57 4.54 -4.90 11.07
C GLY A 57 3.20 -5.37 11.63
N GLY A 58 2.11 -4.88 11.02
CA GLY A 58 0.75 -5.34 11.28
C GLY A 58 -0.03 -4.54 12.32
N ASP A 59 0.59 -3.60 13.01
CA ASP A 59 -0.11 -2.74 13.96
C ASP A 59 -0.40 -1.36 13.38
N TRP A 60 -1.58 -0.81 13.72
CA TRP A 60 -1.89 0.57 13.39
C TRP A 60 -0.91 1.51 14.10
N LYS A 61 -0.68 2.67 13.52
CA LYS A 61 0.18 3.70 14.11
C LYS A 61 -0.27 4.07 15.53
N SER A 62 0.69 4.27 16.42
CA SER A 62 0.47 4.73 17.80
C SER A 62 0.86 6.20 18.02
N ALA A 63 1.53 6.82 17.05
CA ALA A 63 1.93 8.22 17.04
C ALA A 63 1.53 8.87 15.72
N GLY A 64 1.42 10.20 15.70
CA GLY A 64 1.20 10.97 14.47
C GLY A 64 2.33 10.73 13.46
N ASN A 65 1.97 10.74 12.19
CA ASN A 65 2.88 10.54 11.07
C ASN A 65 2.51 11.46 9.91
N ASP A 66 2.28 12.73 10.21
CA ASP A 66 1.95 13.74 9.23
C ASP A 66 3.02 13.86 8.14
N ILE A 67 2.61 14.21 6.95
CA ILE A 67 3.53 14.38 5.84
C ILE A 67 4.12 15.78 5.91
N ILE A 68 5.41 15.85 6.22
CA ILE A 68 6.16 17.07 6.37
C ILE A 68 7.05 17.25 5.14
N GLU A 69 7.09 18.45 4.60
CA GLU A 69 8.08 18.86 3.61
C GLU A 69 9.12 19.73 4.30
N GLU A 70 10.38 19.31 4.19
CA GLU A 70 11.53 20.06 4.64
C GLU A 70 12.07 20.91 3.49
N HIS A 71 12.09 22.22 3.66
CA HIS A 71 12.64 23.15 2.70
C HIS A 71 14.16 23.26 2.83
N PRO A 72 14.88 23.70 1.75
CA PRO A 72 16.35 23.88 1.80
C PRO A 72 16.87 24.85 2.87
N ASP A 73 16.00 25.73 3.37
CA ASP A 73 16.29 26.67 4.46
C ASP A 73 16.10 26.07 5.86
N GLY A 74 15.72 24.79 5.94
CA GLY A 74 15.45 24.07 7.19
C GLY A 74 14.07 24.32 7.78
N THR A 75 13.17 25.01 7.06
CA THR A 75 11.77 25.14 7.49
C THR A 75 10.98 23.88 7.16
N GLU A 76 10.20 23.42 8.14
CA GLU A 76 9.27 22.31 7.98
C GLU A 76 7.85 22.83 7.74
N VAL A 77 7.21 22.34 6.69
CA VAL A 77 5.80 22.64 6.39
C VAL A 77 5.01 21.34 6.39
N VAL A 78 3.97 21.27 7.24
CA VAL A 78 3.03 20.15 7.21
C VAL A 78 2.24 20.24 5.90
N ARG A 79 2.52 19.34 4.99
CA ARG A 79 1.81 19.23 3.70
C ARG A 79 0.48 18.55 3.85
N PHE A 80 0.39 17.62 4.79
CA PHE A 80 -0.81 16.85 5.00
C PHE A 80 -0.89 16.31 6.42
N GLU A 81 -1.99 16.64 7.12
CA GLU A 81 -2.32 16.08 8.42
C GLU A 81 -3.03 14.74 8.23
N THR A 82 -2.46 13.68 8.76
CA THR A 82 -3.04 12.34 8.68
C THR A 82 -4.07 12.12 9.79
N VAL A 83 -4.91 11.08 9.64
CA VAL A 83 -5.86 10.71 10.69
C VAL A 83 -5.12 10.42 12.00
N ALA A 84 -5.61 10.96 13.11
CA ALA A 84 -5.02 10.75 14.43
C ALA A 84 -4.96 9.23 14.80
N PRO A 85 -3.89 8.79 15.51
CA PRO A 85 -3.67 7.38 15.81
C PRO A 85 -4.87 6.68 16.46
N HIS A 86 -5.50 7.30 17.46
CA HIS A 86 -6.64 6.72 18.17
C HIS A 86 -7.90 6.55 17.30
N ARG A 87 -7.99 7.29 16.19
CA ARG A 87 -9.10 7.20 15.23
C ARG A 87 -8.82 6.27 14.05
N THR A 88 -7.55 5.89 13.86
CA THR A 88 -7.12 5.08 12.71
C THR A 88 -7.93 3.77 12.57
N PRO A 89 -8.18 2.97 13.63
CA PRO A 89 -8.98 1.75 13.50
C PRO A 89 -10.39 2.02 12.97
N GLU A 90 -11.10 3.00 13.53
CA GLU A 90 -12.46 3.37 13.09
C GLU A 90 -12.49 3.82 11.63
N TYR A 91 -11.50 4.65 11.22
CA TYR A 91 -11.44 5.12 9.84
C TYR A 91 -11.15 3.99 8.85
N MET A 92 -10.31 3.04 9.22
CA MET A 92 -10.02 1.86 8.38
C MET A 92 -11.23 0.94 8.24
N GLU A 93 -12.00 0.71 9.30
CA GLU A 93 -13.26 -0.04 9.23
C GLU A 93 -14.27 0.65 8.31
N ARG A 94 -14.51 1.94 8.52
CA ARG A 94 -15.44 2.72 7.68
C ARG A 94 -15.03 2.80 6.22
N LEU A 95 -13.73 2.89 5.94
CA LEU A 95 -13.20 2.87 4.59
C LEU A 95 -13.54 1.55 3.88
N HIS A 96 -13.32 0.43 4.57
CA HIS A 96 -13.61 -0.89 4.02
C HIS A 96 -15.11 -1.12 3.82
N GLU A 97 -15.94 -0.79 4.79
CA GLU A 97 -17.39 -0.91 4.70
C GLU A 97 -17.95 -0.14 3.50
N ARG A 98 -17.54 1.13 3.33
CA ARG A 98 -17.97 1.95 2.19
C ARG A 98 -17.50 1.41 0.86
N PHE A 99 -16.25 0.97 0.80
CA PHE A 99 -15.68 0.39 -0.40
C PHE A 99 -16.42 -0.90 -0.80
N GLU A 100 -16.63 -1.82 0.15
CA GLU A 100 -17.33 -3.09 -0.09
C GLU A 100 -18.76 -2.86 -0.53
N GLN A 101 -19.46 -1.91 0.11
CA GLN A 101 -20.80 -1.52 -0.30
C GLN A 101 -20.82 -1.03 -1.76
N ALA A 102 -19.96 -0.06 -2.12
CA ALA A 102 -19.91 0.47 -3.47
C ALA A 102 -19.45 -0.59 -4.50
N TRP A 103 -18.53 -1.46 -4.11
CA TRP A 103 -18.05 -2.55 -4.95
C TRP A 103 -19.15 -3.57 -5.28
N THR A 104 -20.00 -3.90 -4.30
CA THR A 104 -21.10 -4.85 -4.41
C THR A 104 -22.29 -4.25 -5.15
N MET A 105 -22.63 -2.98 -4.90
CA MET A 105 -23.73 -2.29 -5.59
C MET A 105 -23.47 -2.15 -7.08
N GLY A 106 -22.23 -1.95 -7.49
CA GLY A 106 -21.84 -1.89 -8.91
C GLY A 106 -22.25 -0.63 -9.64
N ASP A 107 -22.72 0.40 -8.93
CA ASP A 107 -23.18 1.67 -9.51
C ASP A 107 -22.01 2.54 -10.00
N VAL A 108 -20.80 2.26 -9.54
CA VAL A 108 -19.56 2.98 -9.89
C VAL A 108 -18.58 2.01 -10.54
N ASP A 109 -17.93 2.46 -11.61
CA ASP A 109 -16.89 1.69 -12.26
C ASP A 109 -15.77 1.35 -11.26
N LYS A 110 -15.38 0.07 -11.22
CA LYS A 110 -14.34 -0.43 -10.33
C LYS A 110 -13.01 0.28 -10.52
N LEU A 111 -12.68 0.70 -11.76
CA LEU A 111 -11.47 1.46 -12.05
C LEU A 111 -11.47 2.88 -11.47
N LEU A 112 -12.63 3.40 -11.09
CA LEU A 112 -12.75 4.64 -10.31
C LEU A 112 -12.76 4.39 -8.81
N LEU A 113 -13.35 3.28 -8.36
CA LEU A 113 -13.38 2.92 -6.94
C LEU A 113 -11.99 2.58 -6.39
N ILE A 114 -11.16 1.92 -7.19
CA ILE A 114 -9.82 1.50 -6.76
C ILE A 114 -8.95 2.70 -6.37
N PRO A 115 -8.73 3.71 -7.24
CA PRO A 115 -7.93 4.87 -6.86
C PRO A 115 -8.55 5.69 -5.71
N ALA A 116 -9.88 5.75 -5.62
CA ALA A 116 -10.55 6.41 -4.50
C ALA A 116 -10.23 5.72 -3.17
N TYR A 117 -10.35 4.38 -3.12
CA TYR A 117 -9.97 3.60 -1.94
C TYR A 117 -8.51 3.78 -1.55
N VAL A 118 -7.60 3.74 -2.53
CA VAL A 118 -6.16 3.90 -2.30
C VAL A 118 -5.83 5.31 -1.81
N LEU A 119 -6.50 6.33 -2.33
CA LEU A 119 -6.35 7.71 -1.87
C LEU A 119 -6.80 7.87 -0.42
N ASP A 120 -7.98 7.32 -0.08
CA ASP A 120 -8.50 7.35 1.29
C ASP A 120 -7.60 6.55 2.26
N PHE A 121 -7.05 5.42 1.82
CA PHE A 121 -6.05 4.66 2.58
C PHE A 121 -4.80 5.52 2.86
N LEU A 122 -4.29 6.22 1.84
CA LEU A 122 -3.15 7.13 2.00
C LEU A 122 -3.50 8.35 2.86
N TYR A 123 -4.76 8.82 2.82
CA TYR A 123 -5.26 9.86 3.70
C TYR A 123 -5.26 9.43 5.17
N VAL A 124 -5.76 8.22 5.46
CA VAL A 124 -5.72 7.66 6.81
C VAL A 124 -4.28 7.47 7.27
N HIS A 125 -3.39 7.06 6.37
CA HIS A 125 -1.97 6.77 6.63
C HIS A 125 -1.77 5.84 7.83
N PRO A 126 -2.36 4.62 7.79
CA PRO A 126 -2.64 3.86 9.01
C PRO A 126 -1.42 3.27 9.69
N PHE A 127 -0.28 3.17 9.02
CA PHE A 127 0.93 2.58 9.55
C PHE A 127 2.01 3.63 9.78
N ARG A 128 2.95 3.32 10.68
CA ARG A 128 4.10 4.19 10.94
C ARG A 128 5.03 4.31 9.71
N ASP A 129 5.21 3.23 8.97
CA ASP A 129 6.00 3.13 7.73
C ASP A 129 5.31 2.16 6.78
N GLY A 130 5.70 2.16 5.51
CA GLY A 130 5.23 1.20 4.52
C GLY A 130 3.89 1.53 3.85
N ASN A 131 3.22 2.64 4.19
CA ASN A 131 1.91 3.00 3.61
C ASN A 131 1.96 3.08 2.07
N GLY A 132 3.01 3.66 1.49
CA GLY A 132 3.16 3.71 0.04
C GLY A 132 3.39 2.34 -0.62
N ARG A 133 4.09 1.41 0.06
CA ARG A 133 4.24 0.02 -0.39
C ARG A 133 2.91 -0.72 -0.33
N MET A 134 2.20 -0.55 0.79
CA MET A 134 0.86 -1.10 0.97
C MET A 134 -0.14 -0.58 -0.06
N ALA A 135 -0.16 0.72 -0.32
CA ALA A 135 -1.02 1.32 -1.34
C ALA A 135 -0.82 0.66 -2.73
N ARG A 136 0.43 0.40 -3.14
CA ARG A 136 0.73 -0.30 -4.40
C ARG A 136 0.26 -1.76 -4.40
N LEU A 137 0.45 -2.48 -3.29
CA LEU A 137 -0.02 -3.87 -3.15
C LEU A 137 -1.54 -3.95 -3.17
N LEU A 138 -2.22 -3.04 -2.47
CA LEU A 138 -3.69 -2.96 -2.47
C LEU A 138 -4.24 -2.58 -3.85
N THR A 139 -3.59 -1.66 -4.55
CA THR A 139 -3.95 -1.33 -5.94
C THR A 139 -3.90 -2.57 -6.83
N LEU A 140 -2.81 -3.33 -6.74
CA LEU A 140 -2.64 -4.54 -7.54
C LEU A 140 -3.70 -5.61 -7.21
N LEU A 141 -3.94 -5.88 -5.92
CA LEU A 141 -4.97 -6.81 -5.48
C LEU A 141 -6.33 -6.43 -6.05
N LEU A 142 -6.72 -5.16 -5.91
CA LEU A 142 -8.01 -4.67 -6.36
C LEU A 142 -8.15 -4.69 -7.88
N LEU A 143 -7.08 -4.40 -8.63
CA LEU A 143 -7.07 -4.55 -10.08
C LEU A 143 -7.32 -6.01 -10.50
N TYR A 144 -6.67 -6.98 -9.85
CA TYR A 144 -6.94 -8.39 -10.12
C TYR A 144 -8.39 -8.77 -9.80
N LYS A 145 -8.92 -8.35 -8.65
CA LYS A 145 -10.33 -8.56 -8.28
C LYS A 145 -11.32 -7.87 -9.24
N ALA A 146 -10.90 -6.82 -9.93
CA ALA A 146 -11.66 -6.19 -11.00
C ALA A 146 -11.54 -6.91 -12.36
N GLY A 147 -10.78 -8.01 -12.44
CA GLY A 147 -10.53 -8.75 -13.68
C GLY A 147 -9.39 -8.19 -14.54
N CYS A 148 -8.62 -7.21 -14.03
CA CYS A 148 -7.51 -6.60 -14.75
C CYS A 148 -6.20 -7.33 -14.44
N SER A 149 -5.80 -8.29 -15.26
CA SER A 149 -4.58 -9.08 -15.09
C SER A 149 -3.29 -8.40 -15.57
N VAL A 150 -3.35 -7.12 -15.93
CA VAL A 150 -2.24 -6.35 -16.51
C VAL A 150 -1.03 -6.23 -15.57
N GLY A 151 -1.26 -6.30 -14.25
CA GLY A 151 -0.20 -6.21 -13.25
C GLY A 151 0.87 -7.31 -13.29
N GLN A 152 0.60 -8.43 -13.97
CA GLN A 152 1.60 -9.49 -14.20
C GLN A 152 2.70 -9.07 -15.19
N TYR A 153 2.41 -8.12 -16.08
CA TYR A 153 3.26 -7.78 -17.23
C TYR A 153 3.81 -6.35 -17.18
N ILE A 154 3.25 -5.48 -16.34
CA ILE A 154 3.62 -4.06 -16.28
C ILE A 154 4.04 -3.70 -14.86
N SER A 155 5.29 -3.25 -14.71
CA SER A 155 5.73 -2.59 -13.48
C SER A 155 5.03 -1.24 -13.33
N LEU A 156 4.00 -1.17 -12.50
CA LEU A 156 3.32 0.10 -12.16
C LEU A 156 4.33 1.15 -11.66
N LYS A 157 5.35 0.72 -10.91
CA LYS A 157 6.43 1.60 -10.44
C LYS A 157 7.15 2.27 -11.63
N LYS A 158 7.53 1.52 -12.64
CA LYS A 158 8.24 2.06 -13.81
C LYS A 158 7.36 3.05 -14.60
N ARG A 159 6.05 2.75 -14.73
CA ARG A 159 5.12 3.66 -15.40
C ARG A 159 4.90 4.97 -14.64
N VAL A 160 4.82 4.91 -13.31
CA VAL A 160 4.70 6.11 -12.46
C VAL A 160 5.99 6.92 -12.50
N GLU A 161 7.16 6.27 -12.47
CA GLU A 161 8.46 6.93 -12.60
C GLU A 161 8.62 7.58 -13.99
N ASP A 162 8.26 6.88 -15.07
CA ASP A 162 8.33 7.39 -16.44
C ASP A 162 7.33 8.56 -16.71
N SER A 163 6.21 8.61 -15.98
CA SER A 163 5.21 9.69 -16.10
C SER A 163 5.49 10.91 -15.20
N ARG A 164 6.44 10.80 -14.28
CA ARG A 164 6.71 11.84 -13.29
C ARG A 164 7.21 13.14 -13.92
N GLU A 165 8.02 13.07 -14.97
CA GLU A 165 8.52 14.24 -15.70
C GLU A 165 7.39 14.98 -16.44
N SER A 166 6.39 14.26 -16.97
CA SER A 166 5.26 14.88 -17.68
C SER A 166 4.13 15.36 -16.76
N TYR A 167 4.17 15.04 -15.47
CA TYR A 167 3.14 15.47 -14.51
C TYR A 167 3.45 16.83 -13.87
N TYR A 168 4.73 17.27 -13.90
CA TYR A 168 5.18 18.53 -13.32
C TYR A 168 5.47 19.63 -14.36
N ASP A 169 5.30 19.35 -15.65
CA ASP A 169 5.28 20.30 -16.77
C ASP A 169 3.81 20.75 -17.04
#